data_1e2b81395a644cbd9c4931ecab469052
#
_entry.id   1e2b81395a644cbd9c4931ecab469052
#
_cell.length_a   1.000
_cell.length_b   1.000
_cell.length_c   1.000
_cell.angle_alpha   90.00
_cell.angle_beta   90.00
_cell.angle_gamma   90.00
#
_symmetry.space_group_name_H-M   'P 1'
#
loop_
_entity.id
_entity.type
_entity.pdbx_description
1 polymer ?
#
loop_
_entity_poly.entity_id
_entity_poly.type
_entity_poly.pdbx_seq_one_letter_code
_entity_poly.pdbx_strand_id
1 'polypeptide(L)'
;ALKVCAIDARNAQGQSPEDAARQGRYEALIGAAQQDWLSTDGVALEPVRSMALAQHADDQVETLLLALSRGAGVAGLAAMPSHWQRAQLEWFRPLLAVPGQVLRDWLHVRGVSWVEDPTNTDQAYTRNRIRAQLLPVLEQVFPQFRSTFARSSAHCAQASELLDEQAVVDLQVVGAPPHIKALQALSTVRLGNVLRYWLRSIYGTTPT
;
A
#
# COMPACT_ATOMS: atom_id res chain seq x y z
N ALA A 1 13.74 11.01 -19.67
CA ALA A 1 12.60 11.94 -19.85
C ALA A 1 11.94 12.23 -18.50
N LEU A 2 11.44 13.45 -18.29
CA LEU A 2 10.68 13.87 -17.12
C LEU A 2 9.29 14.28 -17.60
N LYS A 3 8.25 13.81 -16.88
CA LYS A 3 6.87 14.23 -17.10
C LYS A 3 6.26 14.73 -15.79
N VAL A 4 5.65 15.91 -15.83
CA VAL A 4 4.86 16.48 -14.75
C VAL A 4 3.38 16.25 -15.05
N CYS A 5 2.69 15.53 -14.15
CA CYS A 5 1.26 15.27 -14.23
C CYS A 5 0.55 16.05 -13.12
N ALA A 6 -0.31 16.99 -13.49
CA ALA A 6 -1.20 17.62 -12.51
C ALA A 6 -2.32 16.64 -12.13
N ILE A 7 -2.59 16.53 -10.84
CA ILE A 7 -3.69 15.70 -10.31
C ILE A 7 -4.67 16.57 -9.52
N ASP A 8 -5.95 16.22 -9.58
CA ASP A 8 -6.95 16.77 -8.66
C ASP A 8 -7.01 15.87 -7.42
N ALA A 9 -6.55 16.39 -6.30
CA ALA A 9 -6.51 15.68 -5.02
C ALA A 9 -7.67 16.05 -4.09
N ARG A 10 -8.73 16.72 -4.59
CA ARG A 10 -9.92 17.02 -3.80
C ARG A 10 -10.64 15.73 -3.45
N ASN A 11 -10.97 15.58 -2.18
CA ASN A 11 -11.65 14.38 -1.69
C ASN A 11 -13.16 14.46 -1.88
N ALA A 12 -13.78 13.34 -2.24
CA ALA A 12 -15.24 13.17 -2.25
C ALA A 12 -15.78 13.05 -0.80
N GLN A 13 -17.09 13.19 -0.65
CA GLN A 13 -17.74 13.02 0.65
C GLN A 13 -17.45 11.61 1.22
N GLY A 14 -16.91 11.54 2.42
CA GLY A 14 -16.53 10.28 3.09
C GLY A 14 -15.15 9.74 2.73
N GLN A 15 -14.43 10.37 1.80
CA GLN A 15 -13.06 10.01 1.45
C GLN A 15 -12.06 10.91 2.19
N SER A 16 -10.97 10.35 2.69
CA SER A 16 -9.91 11.16 3.29
C SER A 16 -9.09 11.88 2.20
N PRO A 17 -8.59 13.11 2.48
CA PRO A 17 -7.71 13.81 1.54
C PRO A 17 -6.49 12.98 1.12
N GLU A 18 -5.95 12.20 2.04
CA GLU A 18 -4.80 11.31 1.79
C GLU A 18 -5.14 10.20 0.79
N ASP A 19 -6.34 9.59 0.91
CA ASP A 19 -6.79 8.56 -0.02
C ASP A 19 -7.07 9.14 -1.40
N ALA A 20 -7.68 10.33 -1.49
CA ALA A 20 -7.91 11.02 -2.76
C ALA A 20 -6.59 11.32 -3.48
N ALA A 21 -5.63 11.91 -2.78
CA ALA A 21 -4.31 12.21 -3.32
C ALA A 21 -3.55 10.94 -3.74
N ARG A 22 -3.70 9.85 -2.98
CA ARG A 22 -3.11 8.55 -3.31
C ARG A 22 -3.72 7.98 -4.58
N GLN A 23 -5.05 7.98 -4.69
CA GLN A 23 -5.75 7.47 -5.87
C GLN A 23 -5.36 8.26 -7.12
N GLY A 24 -5.45 9.60 -7.09
CA GLY A 24 -5.06 10.45 -8.21
C GLY A 24 -3.60 10.25 -8.65
N ARG A 25 -2.69 10.01 -7.69
CA ARG A 25 -1.29 9.68 -8.01
C ARG A 25 -1.16 8.37 -8.77
N TYR A 26 -1.85 7.31 -8.34
CA TYR A 26 -1.80 6.03 -9.07
C TYR A 26 -2.42 6.14 -10.47
N GLU A 27 -3.53 6.85 -10.62
CA GLU A 27 -4.17 7.07 -11.91
C GLU A 27 -3.26 7.85 -12.87
N ALA A 28 -2.59 8.91 -12.37
CA ALA A 28 -1.63 9.68 -13.16
C ALA A 28 -0.42 8.85 -13.58
N LEU A 29 0.11 8.00 -12.70
CA LEU A 29 1.22 7.10 -13.01
C LEU A 29 0.82 6.05 -14.06
N ILE A 30 -0.36 5.44 -13.92
CA ILE A 30 -0.89 4.48 -14.90
C ILE A 30 -1.09 5.17 -16.25
N GLY A 31 -1.71 6.36 -16.28
CA GLY A 31 -1.89 7.14 -17.51
C GLY A 31 -0.56 7.54 -18.16
N ALA A 32 0.46 7.87 -17.36
CA ALA A 32 1.79 8.16 -17.88
C ALA A 32 2.46 6.90 -18.48
N ALA A 33 2.30 5.73 -17.87
CA ALA A 33 2.87 4.48 -18.36
C ALA A 33 2.29 4.02 -19.71
N GLN A 34 1.04 4.40 -19.98
CA GLN A 34 0.32 4.04 -21.21
C GLN A 34 0.62 4.96 -22.40
N GLN A 35 1.46 5.99 -22.18
CA GLN A 35 1.83 6.94 -23.26
C GLN A 35 3.11 6.51 -23.95
N ASP A 36 3.24 6.92 -25.22
CA ASP A 36 4.49 6.79 -25.93
C ASP A 36 5.52 7.76 -25.37
N TRP A 37 6.67 7.23 -25.01
CA TRP A 37 7.79 8.00 -24.51
C TRP A 37 8.86 8.11 -25.59
N LEU A 38 9.42 9.30 -25.74
CA LEU A 38 10.54 9.56 -26.64
C LEU A 38 11.80 9.84 -25.83
N SER A 39 12.93 9.36 -26.32
CA SER A 39 14.25 9.78 -25.83
C SER A 39 14.48 11.27 -26.12
N THR A 40 15.55 11.84 -25.57
CA THR A 40 15.98 13.21 -25.89
C THR A 40 16.25 13.43 -27.36
N ASP A 41 16.58 12.37 -28.09
CA ASP A 41 16.88 12.39 -29.53
C ASP A 41 15.66 12.06 -30.39
N GLY A 42 14.46 12.00 -29.79
CA GLY A 42 13.19 11.75 -30.47
C GLY A 42 12.93 10.29 -30.86
N VAL A 43 13.75 9.35 -30.37
CA VAL A 43 13.56 7.91 -30.63
C VAL A 43 12.50 7.37 -29.68
N ALA A 44 11.56 6.57 -30.20
CA ALA A 44 10.55 5.90 -29.38
C ALA A 44 11.22 4.96 -28.37
N LEU A 45 10.81 5.08 -27.11
CA LEU A 45 11.25 4.19 -26.02
C LEU A 45 10.34 2.98 -25.92
N GLU A 46 10.87 1.91 -25.37
CA GLU A 46 10.07 0.72 -25.05
C GLU A 46 8.90 1.10 -24.11
N PRO A 47 7.74 0.45 -24.26
CA PRO A 47 6.59 0.67 -23.37
C PRO A 47 6.95 0.44 -21.92
N VAL A 48 6.44 1.29 -21.04
CA VAL A 48 6.63 1.14 -19.59
C VAL A 48 5.88 -0.12 -19.14
N ARG A 49 6.60 -1.09 -18.59
CA ARG A 49 6.05 -2.35 -18.06
C ARG A 49 6.06 -2.42 -16.55
N SER A 50 6.85 -1.56 -15.91
CA SER A 50 7.01 -1.57 -14.47
C SER A 50 7.13 -0.17 -13.88
N MET A 51 6.69 -0.03 -12.63
CA MET A 51 6.72 1.21 -11.86
C MET A 51 7.42 0.96 -10.52
N ALA A 52 8.38 1.81 -10.19
CA ALA A 52 9.03 1.79 -8.89
C ALA A 52 8.55 2.96 -8.02
N LEU A 53 8.15 2.66 -6.79
CA LEU A 53 7.76 3.65 -5.80
C LEU A 53 8.79 3.70 -4.67
N ALA A 54 9.11 4.89 -4.19
CA ALA A 54 10.18 5.12 -3.23
C ALA A 54 9.73 5.04 -1.76
N GLN A 55 8.62 4.33 -1.45
CA GLN A 55 8.29 4.06 -0.06
C GLN A 55 9.40 3.24 0.61
N HIS A 56 9.68 3.56 1.87
CA HIS A 56 10.77 3.01 2.65
C HIS A 56 10.28 2.37 3.98
N ALA A 57 11.20 1.89 4.82
CA ALA A 57 10.84 1.14 6.02
C ALA A 57 10.00 1.94 7.02
N ASP A 58 10.21 3.25 7.14
CA ASP A 58 9.40 4.08 8.04
C ASP A 58 7.96 4.20 7.53
N ASP A 59 7.75 4.32 6.21
CA ASP A 59 6.40 4.34 5.62
C ASP A 59 5.66 3.01 5.85
N GLN A 60 6.39 1.89 5.86
CA GLN A 60 5.83 0.57 6.19
C GLN A 60 5.33 0.53 7.63
N VAL A 61 6.13 1.01 8.57
CA VAL A 61 5.76 1.11 9.99
C VAL A 61 4.55 2.04 10.18
N GLU A 62 4.58 3.22 9.56
CA GLU A 62 3.45 4.16 9.60
C GLU A 62 2.16 3.51 9.11
N THR A 63 2.24 2.75 8.00
CA THR A 63 1.09 2.05 7.43
C THR A 63 0.56 0.98 8.37
N LEU A 64 1.44 0.19 8.99
CA LEU A 64 1.06 -0.82 9.98
C LEU A 64 0.40 -0.19 11.22
N LEU A 65 0.99 0.87 11.77
CA LEU A 65 0.45 1.57 12.94
C LEU A 65 -0.93 2.18 12.66
N LEU A 66 -1.14 2.75 11.48
CA LEU A 66 -2.44 3.23 11.04
C LEU A 66 -3.46 2.10 10.89
N ALA A 67 -3.04 0.95 10.37
CA ALA A 67 -3.90 -0.22 10.27
C ALA A 67 -4.31 -0.72 11.67
N LEU A 68 -3.37 -0.85 12.59
CA LEU A 68 -3.63 -1.23 13.99
C LEU A 68 -4.58 -0.27 14.68
N SER A 69 -4.38 1.05 14.53
CA SER A 69 -5.23 2.07 15.16
C SER A 69 -6.68 2.06 14.67
N ARG A 70 -6.93 1.49 13.49
CA ARG A 70 -8.26 1.33 12.88
C ARG A 70 -8.88 -0.05 13.14
N GLY A 71 -8.23 -0.91 13.91
CA GLY A 71 -8.70 -2.28 14.16
C GLY A 71 -8.64 -3.17 12.91
N ALA A 72 -7.68 -2.95 12.03
CA ALA A 72 -7.56 -3.75 10.82
C ALA A 72 -7.31 -5.23 11.11
N GLY A 73 -7.95 -6.11 10.35
CA GLY A 73 -7.67 -7.53 10.34
C GLY A 73 -6.37 -7.87 9.60
N VAL A 74 -6.12 -9.17 9.45
CA VAL A 74 -4.87 -9.73 8.89
C VAL A 74 -4.47 -9.08 7.56
N ALA A 75 -5.42 -8.90 6.64
CA ALA A 75 -5.16 -8.28 5.33
C ALA A 75 -4.67 -6.83 5.45
N GLY A 76 -5.21 -6.04 6.39
CA GLY A 76 -4.74 -4.67 6.62
C GLY A 76 -3.38 -4.62 7.33
N LEU A 77 -3.11 -5.57 8.23
CA LEU A 77 -1.83 -5.69 8.94
C LEU A 77 -0.70 -6.19 8.03
N ALA A 78 -1.00 -6.75 6.87
CA ALA A 78 -0.02 -7.04 5.82
C ALA A 78 0.70 -5.79 5.31
N ALA A 79 0.15 -4.60 5.57
CA ALA A 79 0.66 -3.30 5.19
C ALA A 79 0.92 -3.17 3.67
N MET A 80 2.11 -2.70 3.25
CA MET A 80 2.39 -2.52 1.83
C MET A 80 3.18 -3.70 1.26
N PRO A 81 2.76 -4.31 0.13
CA PRO A 81 3.56 -5.31 -0.56
C PRO A 81 4.80 -4.68 -1.21
N SER A 82 5.90 -5.44 -1.28
CA SER A 82 7.11 -5.01 -2.01
C SER A 82 6.94 -5.10 -3.52
N HIS A 83 6.05 -5.97 -3.98
CA HIS A 83 5.73 -6.23 -5.38
C HIS A 83 4.25 -6.57 -5.54
N TRP A 84 3.60 -6.04 -6.59
CA TRP A 84 2.21 -6.40 -6.97
C TRP A 84 1.95 -6.04 -8.43
N GLN A 85 0.87 -6.57 -9.00
CA GLN A 85 0.37 -6.21 -10.32
C GLN A 85 -0.87 -5.32 -10.22
N ARG A 86 -0.93 -4.29 -11.07
CA ARG A 86 -2.10 -3.43 -11.22
C ARG A 86 -2.11 -2.78 -12.61
N ALA A 87 -3.27 -2.79 -13.29
CA ALA A 87 -3.44 -2.18 -14.61
C ALA A 87 -2.41 -2.67 -15.64
N GLN A 88 -2.11 -3.97 -15.65
CA GLN A 88 -1.12 -4.63 -16.52
C GLN A 88 0.32 -4.14 -16.34
N LEU A 89 0.61 -3.45 -15.23
CA LEU A 89 1.94 -3.00 -14.85
C LEU A 89 2.43 -3.76 -13.61
N GLU A 90 3.72 -4.06 -13.59
CA GLU A 90 4.42 -4.54 -12.42
C GLU A 90 4.79 -3.35 -11.52
N TRP A 91 4.49 -3.44 -10.25
CA TRP A 91 4.78 -2.38 -9.27
C TRP A 91 5.74 -2.88 -8.21
N PHE A 92 6.73 -2.05 -7.91
CA PHE A 92 7.79 -2.38 -6.95
C PHE A 92 7.96 -1.28 -5.90
N ARG A 93 8.34 -1.69 -4.68
CA ARG A 93 8.87 -0.81 -3.63
C ARG A 93 10.26 -1.30 -3.23
N PRO A 94 11.30 -0.98 -4.03
CA PRO A 94 12.63 -1.54 -3.81
C PRO A 94 13.27 -1.06 -2.51
N LEU A 95 12.82 0.06 -1.94
CA LEU A 95 13.35 0.65 -0.73
C LEU A 95 12.57 0.27 0.55
N LEU A 96 11.58 -0.61 0.46
CA LEU A 96 10.64 -0.89 1.55
C LEU A 96 11.32 -1.46 2.82
N ALA A 97 12.47 -2.07 2.69
CA ALA A 97 13.27 -2.58 3.80
C ALA A 97 14.39 -1.61 4.27
N VAL A 98 14.56 -0.46 3.59
CA VAL A 98 15.62 0.50 3.88
C VAL A 98 15.10 1.60 4.80
N PRO A 99 15.73 1.86 5.96
CA PRO A 99 15.37 3.00 6.81
C PRO A 99 15.53 4.34 6.07
N GLY A 100 14.58 5.27 6.24
CA GLY A 100 14.63 6.57 5.58
C GLY A 100 15.87 7.40 5.91
N GLN A 101 16.45 7.22 7.12
CA GLN A 101 17.70 7.88 7.50
C GLN A 101 18.86 7.40 6.63
N VAL A 102 18.97 6.10 6.35
CA VAL A 102 20.03 5.55 5.49
C VAL A 102 19.98 6.16 4.09
N LEU A 103 18.77 6.42 3.57
CA LEU A 103 18.60 7.08 2.26
C LEU A 103 19.10 8.53 2.29
N ARG A 104 18.79 9.28 3.35
CA ARG A 104 19.27 10.66 3.53
C ARG A 104 20.79 10.72 3.67
N ASP A 105 21.36 9.83 4.46
CA ASP A 105 22.81 9.74 4.66
C ASP A 105 23.52 9.41 3.33
N TRP A 106 22.95 8.50 2.54
CA TRP A 106 23.47 8.14 1.23
C TRP A 106 23.47 9.33 0.25
N LEU A 107 22.38 10.12 0.22
CA LEU A 107 22.29 11.32 -0.59
C LEU A 107 23.31 12.39 -0.13
N HIS A 108 23.40 12.60 1.19
CA HIS A 108 24.33 13.54 1.77
C HIS A 108 25.80 13.23 1.41
N VAL A 109 26.21 11.97 1.55
CA VAL A 109 27.58 11.53 1.19
C VAL A 109 27.89 11.77 -0.30
N ARG A 110 26.88 11.74 -1.16
CA ARG A 110 27.01 12.00 -2.61
C ARG A 110 26.85 13.46 -3.01
N GLY A 111 26.62 14.37 -2.06
CA GLY A 111 26.38 15.77 -2.33
C GLY A 111 25.12 16.03 -3.14
N VAL A 112 24.14 15.11 -3.11
CA VAL A 112 22.84 15.26 -3.79
C VAL A 112 21.89 16.00 -2.89
N SER A 113 21.39 17.15 -3.34
CA SER A 113 20.34 17.89 -2.66
C SER A 113 18.96 17.31 -2.97
N TRP A 114 18.05 17.42 -2.01
CA TRP A 114 16.64 17.06 -2.19
C TRP A 114 15.74 18.18 -1.69
N VAL A 115 14.49 18.15 -2.09
CA VAL A 115 13.48 19.12 -1.64
C VAL A 115 12.71 18.50 -0.48
N GLU A 116 12.64 19.21 0.63
CA GLU A 116 11.74 18.86 1.74
C GLU A 116 10.35 19.43 1.45
N ASP A 117 9.34 18.56 1.43
CA ASP A 117 7.97 18.99 1.29
C ASP A 117 7.52 19.66 2.62
N PRO A 118 7.12 20.94 2.60
CA PRO A 118 6.71 21.64 3.82
C PRO A 118 5.50 20.99 4.50
N THR A 119 4.68 20.23 3.79
CA THR A 119 3.55 19.50 4.38
C THR A 119 3.98 18.34 5.27
N ASN A 120 5.23 17.86 5.19
CA ASN A 120 5.77 16.81 6.05
C ASN A 120 5.85 17.21 7.54
N THR A 121 5.85 18.51 7.85
CA THR A 121 5.87 19.04 9.23
C THR A 121 4.48 19.29 9.79
N ASP A 122 3.43 19.27 8.97
CA ASP A 122 2.06 19.55 9.39
C ASP A 122 1.49 18.39 10.22
N GLN A 123 1.36 18.61 11.52
CA GLN A 123 0.83 17.63 12.47
C GLN A 123 -0.70 17.44 12.41
N ALA A 124 -1.42 18.14 11.56
CA ALA A 124 -2.81 17.82 11.25
C ALA A 124 -2.92 16.42 10.65
N TYR A 125 -1.90 15.97 9.92
CA TYR A 125 -1.85 14.63 9.34
C TYR A 125 -1.36 13.59 10.35
N THR A 126 -2.11 12.51 10.51
CA THR A 126 -1.77 11.43 11.48
C THR A 126 -0.42 10.78 11.18
N ARG A 127 -0.04 10.62 9.92
CA ARG A 127 1.28 10.10 9.53
C ARG A 127 2.42 10.96 10.06
N ASN A 128 2.28 12.28 9.95
CA ASN A 128 3.31 13.20 10.44
C ASN A 128 3.42 13.16 11.97
N ARG A 129 2.30 13.00 12.70
CA ARG A 129 2.33 12.77 14.16
C ARG A 129 3.03 11.47 14.51
N ILE A 130 2.75 10.37 13.80
CA ILE A 130 3.45 9.09 14.00
C ILE A 130 4.95 9.29 13.81
N ARG A 131 5.35 9.92 12.71
CA ARG A 131 6.76 10.18 12.37
C ARG A 131 7.46 11.05 13.42
N ALA A 132 6.83 12.12 13.84
CA ALA A 132 7.44 13.08 14.77
C ALA A 132 7.44 12.62 16.23
N GLN A 133 6.40 11.89 16.67
CA GLN A 133 6.18 11.61 18.08
C GLN A 133 6.36 10.13 18.44
N LEU A 134 5.96 9.21 17.58
CA LEU A 134 5.93 7.78 17.92
C LEU A 134 7.18 7.03 17.42
N LEU A 135 7.64 7.28 16.19
CA LEU A 135 8.82 6.60 15.67
C LEU A 135 10.09 6.82 16.51
N PRO A 136 10.38 8.03 17.05
CA PRO A 136 11.52 8.23 17.95
C PRO A 136 11.42 7.41 19.24
N VAL A 137 10.22 7.28 19.81
CA VAL A 137 9.98 6.46 21.01
C VAL A 137 10.16 4.97 20.69
N LEU A 138 9.64 4.51 19.56
CA LEU A 138 9.85 3.12 19.11
C LEU A 138 11.33 2.82 18.87
N GLU A 139 12.09 3.75 18.30
CA GLU A 139 13.54 3.62 18.11
C GLU A 139 14.28 3.45 19.43
N GLN A 140 13.89 4.22 20.43
CA GLN A 140 14.51 4.17 21.75
C GLN A 140 14.19 2.87 22.49
N VAL A 141 12.92 2.41 22.42
CA VAL A 141 12.44 1.23 23.18
C VAL A 141 12.74 -0.07 22.43
N PHE A 142 12.60 -0.07 21.11
CA PHE A 142 12.77 -1.23 20.24
C PHE A 142 13.65 -0.90 19.04
N PRO A 143 14.98 -0.82 19.18
CA PRO A 143 15.89 -0.35 18.10
C PRO A 143 15.71 -1.06 16.75
N GLN A 144 15.21 -2.29 16.75
CA GLN A 144 14.97 -3.08 15.54
C GLN A 144 13.50 -3.07 15.07
N PHE A 145 12.67 -2.15 15.56
CA PHE A 145 11.21 -2.18 15.30
C PHE A 145 10.85 -2.20 13.81
N ARG A 146 11.63 -1.52 12.95
CA ARG A 146 11.38 -1.50 11.50
C ARG A 146 11.41 -2.92 10.91
N SER A 147 12.45 -3.67 11.22
CA SER A 147 12.62 -5.03 10.71
C SER A 147 11.64 -6.03 11.35
N THR A 148 11.37 -5.89 12.65
CA THR A 148 10.45 -6.79 13.36
C THR A 148 8.99 -6.54 12.95
N PHE A 149 8.59 -5.29 12.74
CA PHE A 149 7.26 -4.94 12.25
C PHE A 149 7.07 -5.36 10.79
N ALA A 150 8.08 -5.16 9.93
CA ALA A 150 8.04 -5.65 8.55
C ALA A 150 7.89 -7.17 8.50
N ARG A 151 8.58 -7.92 9.36
CA ARG A 151 8.43 -9.37 9.47
C ARG A 151 7.03 -9.77 9.93
N SER A 152 6.47 -9.10 10.93
CA SER A 152 5.10 -9.35 11.37
C SER A 152 4.08 -9.07 10.27
N SER A 153 4.27 -7.99 9.50
CA SER A 153 3.43 -7.69 8.33
C SER A 153 3.56 -8.76 7.25
N ALA A 154 4.76 -9.30 7.02
CA ALA A 154 4.97 -10.41 6.07
C ALA A 154 4.23 -11.68 6.50
N HIS A 155 4.22 -12.01 7.80
CA HIS A 155 3.42 -13.13 8.32
C HIS A 155 1.92 -12.88 8.16
N CYS A 156 1.46 -11.64 8.37
CA CYS A 156 0.07 -11.27 8.11
C CYS A 156 -0.27 -11.39 6.61
N ALA A 157 0.66 -11.02 5.71
CA ALA A 157 0.46 -11.18 4.27
C ALA A 157 0.27 -12.66 3.89
N GLN A 158 1.15 -13.55 4.37
CA GLN A 158 1.03 -14.99 4.15
C GLN A 158 -0.28 -15.57 4.70
N ALA A 159 -0.67 -15.17 5.90
CA ALA A 159 -1.93 -15.59 6.48
C ALA A 159 -3.14 -15.08 5.69
N SER A 160 -3.08 -13.86 5.17
CA SER A 160 -4.13 -13.29 4.29
C SER A 160 -4.24 -14.07 2.98
N GLU A 161 -3.12 -14.48 2.39
CA GLU A 161 -3.09 -15.29 1.17
C GLU A 161 -3.76 -16.64 1.39
N LEU A 162 -3.42 -17.35 2.47
CA LEU A 162 -4.08 -18.61 2.84
C LEU A 162 -5.58 -18.43 3.09
N LEU A 163 -6.02 -17.34 3.69
CA LEU A 163 -7.44 -17.03 3.87
C LEU A 163 -8.14 -16.78 2.55
N ASP A 164 -7.47 -16.13 1.60
CA ASP A 164 -8.00 -15.88 0.27
C ASP A 164 -8.11 -17.18 -0.53
N GLU A 165 -7.11 -18.06 -0.50
CA GLU A 165 -7.15 -19.41 -1.10
C GLU A 165 -8.34 -20.21 -0.53
N GLN A 166 -8.51 -20.22 0.80
CA GLN A 166 -9.65 -20.89 1.42
C GLN A 166 -10.98 -20.29 0.98
N ALA A 167 -11.07 -18.98 0.85
CA ALA A 167 -12.29 -18.31 0.39
C ALA A 167 -12.64 -18.66 -1.07
N VAL A 168 -11.64 -18.82 -1.94
CA VAL A 168 -11.85 -19.30 -3.32
C VAL A 168 -12.46 -20.69 -3.34
N VAL A 169 -11.93 -21.60 -2.52
CA VAL A 169 -12.49 -22.96 -2.38
C VAL A 169 -13.93 -22.91 -1.86
N ASP A 170 -14.19 -22.06 -0.85
CA ASP A 170 -15.53 -21.91 -0.29
C ASP A 170 -16.52 -21.33 -1.30
N LEU A 171 -16.10 -20.37 -2.14
CA LEU A 171 -16.95 -19.82 -3.21
C LEU A 171 -17.35 -20.85 -4.27
N GLN A 172 -16.49 -21.82 -4.58
CA GLN A 172 -16.86 -22.91 -5.48
C GLN A 172 -18.01 -23.75 -4.92
N VAL A 173 -18.09 -23.86 -3.59
CA VAL A 173 -19.16 -24.63 -2.91
C VAL A 173 -20.43 -23.81 -2.72
N VAL A 174 -20.29 -22.54 -2.30
CA VAL A 174 -21.45 -21.71 -1.95
C VAL A 174 -22.02 -20.92 -3.13
N GLY A 175 -21.28 -20.86 -4.25
CA GLY A 175 -21.68 -20.14 -5.47
C GLY A 175 -21.24 -18.66 -5.48
N ALA A 176 -21.31 -18.04 -6.66
CA ALA A 176 -21.06 -16.61 -6.88
C ALA A 176 -22.20 -16.03 -7.73
N PRO A 177 -23.14 -15.29 -7.15
CA PRO A 177 -23.23 -14.85 -5.74
C PRO A 177 -23.48 -15.98 -4.75
N PRO A 178 -23.00 -15.87 -3.50
CA PRO A 178 -23.14 -16.93 -2.51
C PRO A 178 -24.60 -17.22 -2.13
N HIS A 179 -24.99 -18.49 -2.12
CA HIS A 179 -26.33 -18.92 -1.73
C HIS A 179 -26.47 -19.01 -0.20
N ILE A 180 -27.52 -18.42 0.36
CA ILE A 180 -27.75 -18.32 1.81
C ILE A 180 -27.69 -19.68 2.52
N LYS A 181 -28.38 -20.70 2.00
CA LYS A 181 -28.39 -22.03 2.60
C LYS A 181 -27.00 -22.69 2.62
N ALA A 182 -26.20 -22.50 1.57
CA ALA A 182 -24.84 -23.00 1.50
C ALA A 182 -23.91 -22.25 2.44
N LEU A 183 -24.05 -20.94 2.57
CA LEU A 183 -23.32 -20.14 3.57
C LEU A 183 -23.61 -20.59 5.01
N GLN A 184 -24.86 -20.93 5.33
CA GLN A 184 -25.25 -21.41 6.67
C GLN A 184 -24.63 -22.77 7.03
N ALA A 185 -24.17 -23.56 6.05
CA ALA A 185 -23.46 -24.80 6.27
C ALA A 185 -21.97 -24.62 6.62
N LEU A 186 -21.42 -23.43 6.40
CA LEU A 186 -20.05 -23.10 6.77
C LEU A 186 -19.93 -22.77 8.27
N SER A 187 -18.76 -22.98 8.84
CA SER A 187 -18.46 -22.44 10.17
C SER A 187 -18.49 -20.90 10.11
N THR A 188 -18.78 -20.25 11.24
CA THR A 188 -18.86 -18.78 11.35
C THR A 188 -17.60 -18.10 10.82
N VAL A 189 -16.42 -18.68 11.06
CA VAL A 189 -15.13 -18.15 10.60
C VAL A 189 -15.02 -18.21 9.07
N ARG A 190 -15.37 -19.35 8.46
CA ARG A 190 -15.34 -19.54 6.99
C ARG A 190 -16.39 -18.66 6.33
N LEU A 191 -17.59 -18.58 6.89
CA LEU A 191 -18.65 -17.69 6.40
C LEU A 191 -18.17 -16.23 6.38
N GLY A 192 -17.60 -15.74 7.48
CA GLY A 192 -17.05 -14.38 7.52
C GLY A 192 -15.92 -14.16 6.52
N ASN A 193 -15.04 -15.16 6.33
CA ASN A 193 -13.93 -15.08 5.39
C ASN A 193 -14.41 -15.03 3.93
N VAL A 194 -15.29 -15.93 3.52
CA VAL A 194 -15.78 -15.99 2.13
C VAL A 194 -16.60 -14.75 1.76
N LEU A 195 -17.38 -14.20 2.69
CA LEU A 195 -18.13 -12.97 2.45
C LEU A 195 -17.21 -11.76 2.28
N ARG A 196 -16.18 -11.60 3.14
CA ARG A 196 -15.20 -10.52 3.00
C ARG A 196 -14.45 -10.62 1.67
N TYR A 197 -14.00 -11.81 1.30
CA TYR A 197 -13.32 -12.05 0.03
C TYR A 197 -14.23 -11.73 -1.16
N TRP A 198 -15.45 -12.24 -1.18
CA TRP A 198 -16.42 -12.00 -2.25
C TRP A 198 -16.76 -10.52 -2.41
N LEU A 199 -17.07 -9.81 -1.31
CA LEU A 199 -17.39 -8.38 -1.35
C LEU A 199 -16.20 -7.54 -1.83
N ARG A 200 -14.99 -7.88 -1.39
CA ARG A 200 -13.78 -7.21 -1.87
C ARG A 200 -13.53 -7.43 -3.35
N SER A 201 -13.72 -8.67 -3.84
CA SER A 201 -13.46 -9.03 -5.23
C SER A 201 -14.44 -8.40 -6.22
N ILE A 202 -15.71 -8.27 -5.83
CA ILE A 202 -16.77 -7.77 -6.72
C ILE A 202 -17.01 -6.27 -6.56
N TYR A 203 -16.96 -5.76 -5.33
CA TYR A 203 -17.35 -4.38 -5.01
C TYR A 203 -16.19 -3.50 -4.53
N GLY A 204 -14.98 -4.05 -4.40
CA GLY A 204 -13.82 -3.32 -3.89
C GLY A 204 -13.96 -2.87 -2.42
N THR A 205 -14.93 -3.42 -1.68
CA THR A 205 -15.20 -3.06 -0.28
C THR A 205 -14.96 -4.24 0.64
N THR A 206 -14.50 -3.96 1.86
CA THR A 206 -14.32 -4.98 2.90
C THR A 206 -15.09 -4.54 4.13
N PRO A 207 -16.10 -5.31 4.57
CA PRO A 207 -16.81 -5.02 5.81
C PRO A 207 -15.87 -5.23 7.02
N THR A 208 -16.02 -4.38 8.01
CA THR A 208 -15.30 -4.43 9.29
C THR A 208 -15.81 -5.55 10.17
#